data_b5850c1cc2fd4b870a5aec54cff3fb52
#
_entry.id   b5850c1cc2fd4b870a5aec54cff3fb52
#
_cell.length_a   1.000
_cell.length_b   1.000
_cell.length_c   1.000
_cell.angle_alpha   90.00
_cell.angle_beta   90.00
_cell.angle_gamma   90.00
#
_symmetry.space_group_name_H-M   'P 1'
#
loop_
_entity.id
_entity.type
_entity.pdbx_description
1 polymer ?
#
loop_
_entity_poly.entity_id
_entity_poly.type
_entity_poly.pdbx_seq_one_letter_code
_entity_poly.pdbx_strand_id
1 'polypeptide(L)'
;MIREKGGSELPDHAKLKQNKEGKDRLRRVTIKDMAEILGISTTTVSNVIHEKTNQVSQTTVERVEKLLEEYEYVPNISARNLANNSSGIIGMAIKGRKDRCDNLIANSFFGNLVSAIEAEIRARGYFLMLYISDDVNELMRYVSTWNVDGLILLGMIHDDFARIKSKYKKPAVLIDSYAPRNVADYVNVGLDDEQACYDMAKYLLEN
;
A
#
# COMPACT_ATOMS: atom_id res chain seq x y z
N MET A 1 -34.01 -41.67 45.10
CA MET A 1 -34.38 -40.36 44.52
C MET A 1 -33.12 -39.52 44.39
N ILE A 2 -32.38 -39.69 43.30
CA ILE A 2 -31.10 -39.04 43.05
C ILE A 2 -31.30 -38.21 41.77
N ARG A 3 -31.14 -36.92 41.87
CA ARG A 3 -31.20 -35.97 40.76
C ARG A 3 -29.83 -35.94 40.05
N GLU A 4 -29.78 -36.38 38.81
CA GLU A 4 -28.67 -36.09 37.91
C GLU A 4 -28.79 -34.65 37.45
N LYS A 5 -27.75 -33.85 37.73
CA LYS A 5 -27.42 -32.61 37.04
C LYS A 5 -26.14 -32.86 36.24
N GLY A 6 -26.24 -32.80 34.96
CA GLY A 6 -25.10 -32.90 34.08
C GLY A 6 -25.44 -32.50 32.65
N GLY A 7 -25.85 -31.26 32.46
CA GLY A 7 -25.89 -30.68 31.13
C GLY A 7 -24.53 -30.04 30.83
N SER A 8 -23.69 -30.73 30.08
CA SER A 8 -22.47 -30.15 29.51
C SER A 8 -22.88 -29.23 28.39
N GLU A 9 -22.89 -27.92 28.66
CA GLU A 9 -22.94 -26.93 27.60
C GLU A 9 -21.68 -27.06 26.75
N LEU A 10 -21.88 -27.40 25.46
CA LEU A 10 -20.84 -27.39 24.47
C LEU A 10 -20.30 -25.94 24.34
N PRO A 11 -18.99 -25.78 24.22
CA PRO A 11 -18.41 -24.45 24.09
C PRO A 11 -18.92 -23.73 22.83
N ASP A 12 -19.06 -22.43 22.90
CA ASP A 12 -19.69 -21.49 21.95
C ASP A 12 -19.15 -21.54 20.51
N HIS A 13 -18.14 -22.37 20.26
CA HIS A 13 -17.59 -22.67 18.93
C HIS A 13 -18.62 -23.23 17.94
N ALA A 14 -19.64 -23.92 18.43
CA ALA A 14 -20.71 -24.49 17.59
C ALA A 14 -21.68 -23.41 17.10
N LYS A 15 -21.88 -22.32 17.86
CA LYS A 15 -22.81 -21.26 17.50
C LYS A 15 -22.29 -20.36 16.37
N LEU A 16 -20.97 -20.19 16.27
CA LEU A 16 -20.33 -19.45 15.16
C LEU A 16 -20.35 -20.26 13.85
N LYS A 17 -20.36 -21.60 13.91
CA LYS A 17 -20.48 -22.47 12.72
C LYS A 17 -21.92 -22.60 12.21
N GLN A 18 -22.93 -22.50 13.07
CA GLN A 18 -24.34 -22.65 12.67
C GLN A 18 -24.96 -21.42 11.99
N ASN A 19 -24.31 -20.24 12.05
CA ASN A 19 -24.73 -19.05 11.31
C ASN A 19 -24.31 -19.03 9.81
N LYS A 20 -23.76 -20.14 9.28
CA LYS A 20 -23.33 -20.26 7.88
C LYS A 20 -24.43 -20.58 6.87
N GLU A 21 -25.68 -20.88 7.32
CA GLU A 21 -26.77 -21.30 6.43
C GLU A 21 -27.92 -20.29 6.36
N GLY A 22 -27.67 -19.08 5.99
CA GLY A 22 -28.76 -18.15 5.72
C GLY A 22 -28.36 -16.69 5.76
N LYS A 23 -28.06 -16.12 4.61
CA LYS A 23 -28.03 -14.67 4.37
C LYS A 23 -27.15 -13.84 5.30
N ASP A 24 -25.87 -14.15 5.44
CA ASP A 24 -24.94 -13.14 5.87
C ASP A 24 -23.69 -13.20 5.00
N ARG A 25 -23.34 -12.06 4.37
CA ARG A 25 -22.06 -11.84 3.70
C ARG A 25 -20.98 -12.26 4.69
N LEU A 26 -20.09 -13.15 4.29
CA LEU A 26 -18.95 -13.69 5.02
C LEU A 26 -18.38 -12.67 6.03
N ARG A 27 -18.85 -12.71 7.27
CA ARG A 27 -18.32 -11.88 8.34
C ARG A 27 -16.91 -12.40 8.63
N ARG A 28 -15.91 -11.68 8.14
CA ARG A 28 -14.52 -12.01 8.43
C ARG A 28 -14.31 -11.97 9.93
N VAL A 29 -13.73 -13.04 10.47
CA VAL A 29 -13.33 -13.11 11.87
C VAL A 29 -12.33 -11.97 12.14
N THR A 30 -12.52 -11.26 13.24
CA THR A 30 -11.68 -10.14 13.63
C THR A 30 -10.70 -10.54 14.74
N ILE A 31 -9.66 -9.75 14.98
CA ILE A 31 -8.76 -9.90 16.14
C ILE A 31 -9.55 -9.94 17.46
N LYS A 32 -10.64 -9.18 17.55
CA LYS A 32 -11.49 -9.15 18.74
C LYS A 32 -12.21 -10.48 18.95
N ASP A 33 -12.79 -11.05 17.90
CA ASP A 33 -13.46 -12.35 17.96
C ASP A 33 -12.48 -13.45 18.38
N MET A 34 -11.25 -13.44 17.86
CA MET A 34 -10.20 -14.38 18.25
C MET A 34 -9.76 -14.24 19.71
N ALA A 35 -9.63 -13.00 20.18
CA ALA A 35 -9.28 -12.72 21.56
C ALA A 35 -10.36 -13.25 22.53
N GLU A 36 -11.63 -13.09 22.19
CA GLU A 36 -12.78 -13.63 22.93
C GLU A 36 -12.78 -15.17 22.94
N ILE A 37 -12.55 -15.81 21.79
CA ILE A 37 -12.49 -17.29 21.67
C ILE A 37 -11.37 -17.87 22.52
N LEU A 38 -10.21 -17.23 22.54
CA LEU A 38 -9.02 -17.73 23.24
C LEU A 38 -8.95 -17.28 24.71
N GLY A 39 -9.81 -16.35 25.14
CA GLY A 39 -9.77 -15.76 26.49
C GLY A 39 -8.52 -14.95 26.78
N ILE A 40 -7.97 -14.27 25.77
CA ILE A 40 -6.76 -13.44 25.84
C ILE A 40 -7.03 -12.01 25.35
N SER A 41 -6.05 -11.11 25.53
CA SER A 41 -6.20 -9.74 25.05
C SER A 41 -6.05 -9.64 23.52
N THR A 42 -6.72 -8.66 22.91
CA THR A 42 -6.54 -8.31 21.48
C THR A 42 -5.09 -7.94 21.15
N THR A 43 -4.38 -7.36 22.12
CA THR A 43 -2.95 -7.03 22.01
C THR A 43 -2.11 -8.30 21.87
N THR A 44 -2.42 -9.35 22.66
CA THR A 44 -1.72 -10.64 22.58
C THR A 44 -1.92 -11.29 21.21
N VAL A 45 -3.15 -11.34 20.70
CA VAL A 45 -3.44 -11.86 19.34
C VAL A 45 -2.69 -11.03 18.28
N SER A 46 -2.73 -9.70 18.38
CA SER A 46 -2.01 -8.81 17.46
C SER A 46 -0.49 -9.01 17.50
N ASN A 47 0.09 -9.24 18.68
CA ASN A 47 1.52 -9.49 18.82
C ASN A 47 1.94 -10.78 18.12
N VAL A 48 1.13 -11.85 18.21
CA VAL A 48 1.40 -13.11 17.50
C VAL A 48 1.30 -12.91 16.00
N ILE A 49 0.25 -12.25 15.51
CA ILE A 49 0.08 -11.93 14.06
C ILE A 49 1.27 -11.15 13.50
N HIS A 50 1.94 -10.34 14.33
CA HIS A 50 3.07 -9.50 13.93
C HIS A 50 4.43 -10.02 14.37
N GLU A 51 4.51 -11.32 14.75
CA GLU A 51 5.75 -12.00 15.18
C GLU A 51 6.45 -11.32 16.36
N LYS A 52 5.74 -10.47 17.12
CA LYS A 52 6.24 -9.80 18.34
C LYS A 52 6.03 -10.70 19.56
N THR A 53 6.58 -11.91 19.51
CA THR A 53 6.28 -12.98 20.47
C THR A 53 7.12 -12.96 21.74
N ASN A 54 8.07 -12.04 21.89
CA ASN A 54 9.02 -11.98 23.02
C ASN A 54 8.36 -11.94 24.41
N GLN A 55 7.09 -11.57 24.50
CA GLN A 55 6.32 -11.47 25.75
C GLN A 55 5.09 -12.40 25.76
N VAL A 56 5.02 -13.35 24.83
CA VAL A 56 3.90 -14.28 24.68
C VAL A 56 4.42 -15.71 24.89
N SER A 57 3.75 -16.50 25.71
CA SER A 57 4.16 -17.90 25.92
C SER A 57 4.01 -18.72 24.63
N GLN A 58 4.91 -19.67 24.39
CA GLN A 58 4.88 -20.53 23.20
C GLN A 58 3.53 -21.24 23.04
N THR A 59 2.93 -21.71 24.11
CA THR A 59 1.61 -22.32 24.10
C THR A 59 0.50 -21.39 23.66
N THR A 60 0.63 -20.09 23.96
CA THR A 60 -0.34 -19.07 23.49
C THR A 60 -0.13 -18.79 22.02
N VAL A 61 1.13 -18.71 21.54
CA VAL A 61 1.46 -18.55 20.12
C VAL A 61 0.81 -19.67 19.30
N GLU A 62 1.04 -20.93 19.66
CA GLU A 62 0.49 -22.10 18.97
C GLU A 62 -1.05 -22.10 18.93
N ARG A 63 -1.71 -21.68 20.02
CA ARG A 63 -3.17 -21.58 20.08
C ARG A 63 -3.70 -20.49 19.13
N VAL A 64 -3.01 -19.36 19.04
CA VAL A 64 -3.40 -18.27 18.13
C VAL A 64 -3.16 -18.69 16.68
N GLU A 65 -1.99 -19.24 16.35
CA GLU A 65 -1.65 -19.71 14.99
C GLU A 65 -2.65 -20.75 14.49
N LYS A 66 -2.99 -21.73 15.32
CA LYS A 66 -4.01 -22.73 14.98
C LYS A 66 -5.36 -22.09 14.65
N LEU A 67 -5.75 -21.05 15.41
CA LEU A 67 -7.02 -20.36 15.18
C LEU A 67 -6.96 -19.50 13.89
N LEU A 68 -5.81 -18.88 13.60
CA LEU A 68 -5.59 -18.15 12.35
C LEU A 68 -5.75 -19.06 11.13
N GLU A 69 -5.18 -20.27 11.19
CA GLU A 69 -5.33 -21.29 10.14
C GLU A 69 -6.78 -21.79 10.02
N GLU A 70 -7.42 -22.15 11.14
CA GLU A 70 -8.79 -22.67 11.16
C GLU A 70 -9.80 -21.70 10.55
N TYR A 71 -9.61 -20.39 10.75
CA TYR A 71 -10.50 -19.34 10.22
C TYR A 71 -9.99 -18.70 8.94
N GLU A 72 -8.90 -19.21 8.35
CA GLU A 72 -8.26 -18.63 7.16
C GLU A 72 -8.11 -17.11 7.30
N TYR A 73 -7.62 -16.70 8.49
CA TYR A 73 -7.57 -15.28 8.83
C TYR A 73 -6.59 -14.52 7.95
N VAL A 74 -7.09 -13.52 7.26
CA VAL A 74 -6.26 -12.55 6.52
C VAL A 74 -6.22 -11.24 7.30
N PRO A 75 -5.02 -10.77 7.73
CA PRO A 75 -4.88 -9.50 8.42
C PRO A 75 -5.55 -8.35 7.68
N ASN A 76 -6.34 -7.55 8.40
CA ASN A 76 -6.97 -6.38 7.81
C ASN A 76 -5.95 -5.24 7.70
N ILE A 77 -5.31 -5.14 6.54
CA ILE A 77 -4.31 -4.11 6.23
C ILE A 77 -4.90 -2.69 6.43
N SER A 78 -6.17 -2.48 6.09
CA SER A 78 -6.83 -1.17 6.26
C SER A 78 -6.93 -0.74 7.72
N ALA A 79 -7.26 -1.67 8.63
CA ALA A 79 -7.30 -1.38 10.05
C ALA A 79 -5.91 -1.07 10.63
N ARG A 80 -4.89 -1.80 10.18
CA ARG A 80 -3.48 -1.55 10.56
C ARG A 80 -2.99 -0.19 10.04
N ASN A 81 -3.28 0.12 8.80
CA ASN A 81 -2.88 1.36 8.15
C ASN A 81 -3.52 2.57 8.83
N LEU A 82 -4.79 2.46 9.25
CA LEU A 82 -5.48 3.49 10.00
C LEU A 82 -4.79 3.76 11.36
N ALA A 83 -4.41 2.70 12.08
CA ALA A 83 -3.71 2.82 13.36
C ALA A 83 -2.31 3.46 13.23
N ASN A 84 -1.61 3.21 12.12
CA ASN A 84 -0.25 3.69 11.87
C ASN A 84 -0.22 5.02 11.08
N ASN A 85 -1.36 5.57 10.69
CA ASN A 85 -1.48 6.73 9.79
C ASN A 85 -0.65 6.59 8.50
N SER A 86 -0.58 5.37 7.98
CA SER A 86 0.15 4.98 6.76
C SER A 86 -0.77 4.13 5.90
N SER A 87 -0.76 4.35 4.59
CA SER A 87 -1.54 3.54 3.65
C SER A 87 -0.82 2.27 3.19
N GLY A 88 0.50 2.23 3.32
CA GLY A 88 1.33 1.20 2.73
C GLY A 88 1.37 1.28 1.18
N ILE A 89 0.96 2.42 0.62
CA ILE A 89 0.86 2.62 -0.83
C ILE A 89 1.79 3.74 -1.26
N ILE A 90 2.58 3.48 -2.29
CA ILE A 90 3.28 4.50 -3.07
C ILE A 90 2.49 4.75 -4.34
N GLY A 91 2.10 6.01 -4.54
CA GLY A 91 1.42 6.43 -5.77
C GLY A 91 2.43 6.72 -6.87
N MET A 92 2.17 6.25 -8.07
CA MET A 92 2.87 6.69 -9.28
C MET A 92 1.87 7.36 -10.20
N ALA A 93 2.02 8.67 -10.38
CA ALA A 93 1.16 9.47 -11.23
C ALA A 93 1.92 9.84 -12.52
N ILE A 94 1.41 9.37 -13.64
CA ILE A 94 1.97 9.64 -14.96
C ILE A 94 1.05 10.60 -15.70
N LYS A 95 1.58 11.78 -16.06
CA LYS A 95 0.89 12.70 -16.95
C LYS A 95 1.13 12.29 -18.39
N GLY A 96 0.15 11.66 -18.98
CA GLY A 96 0.17 11.30 -20.40
C GLY A 96 -0.29 12.46 -21.27
N ARG A 97 -0.09 12.32 -22.59
CA ARG A 97 -0.76 13.15 -23.58
C ARG A 97 -2.14 12.58 -23.84
N LYS A 98 -3.12 13.45 -24.07
CA LYS A 98 -4.52 13.07 -24.29
C LYS A 98 -4.71 11.99 -25.36
N ASP A 99 -3.87 12.02 -26.40
CA ASP A 99 -3.88 11.12 -27.54
C ASP A 99 -3.15 9.78 -27.28
N ARG A 100 -2.49 9.60 -26.13
CA ARG A 100 -1.60 8.45 -25.86
C ARG A 100 -1.78 7.82 -24.47
N CYS A 101 -2.71 8.31 -23.65
CA CYS A 101 -2.88 7.81 -22.29
C CYS A 101 -3.28 6.33 -22.26
N ASP A 102 -4.11 5.88 -23.21
CA ASP A 102 -4.69 4.52 -23.19
C ASP A 102 -3.67 3.42 -23.43
N ASN A 103 -2.55 3.70 -24.09
CA ASN A 103 -1.52 2.72 -24.44
C ASN A 103 -0.12 3.02 -23.87
N LEU A 104 -0.05 3.87 -22.86
CA LEU A 104 1.25 4.33 -22.34
C LEU A 104 2.11 3.16 -21.83
N ILE A 105 1.51 2.23 -21.11
CA ILE A 105 2.22 1.06 -20.56
C ILE A 105 2.65 0.05 -21.62
N ALA A 106 1.99 0.02 -22.78
CA ALA A 106 2.42 -0.81 -23.91
C ALA A 106 3.74 -0.32 -24.54
N ASN A 107 4.13 0.93 -24.29
CA ASN A 107 5.44 1.42 -24.67
C ASN A 107 6.52 0.76 -23.80
N SER A 108 7.54 0.17 -24.43
CA SER A 108 8.58 -0.59 -23.73
C SER A 108 9.34 0.21 -22.70
N PHE A 109 9.55 1.52 -22.91
CA PHE A 109 10.21 2.39 -21.94
C PHE A 109 9.37 2.51 -20.66
N PHE A 110 8.10 2.88 -20.79
CA PHE A 110 7.22 3.04 -19.62
C PHE A 110 6.93 1.71 -18.93
N GLY A 111 6.73 0.64 -19.70
CA GLY A 111 6.52 -0.72 -19.16
C GLY A 111 7.70 -1.19 -18.31
N ASN A 112 8.92 -1.04 -18.82
CA ASN A 112 10.14 -1.41 -18.08
C ASN A 112 10.35 -0.53 -16.84
N LEU A 113 10.11 0.78 -16.96
CA LEU A 113 10.24 1.72 -15.84
C LEU A 113 9.26 1.37 -14.71
N VAL A 114 7.98 1.15 -15.04
CA VAL A 114 6.96 0.76 -14.05
C VAL A 114 7.29 -0.57 -13.40
N SER A 115 7.75 -1.56 -14.19
CA SER A 115 8.12 -2.88 -13.67
C SER A 115 9.30 -2.80 -12.70
N ALA A 116 10.34 -2.00 -13.01
CA ALA A 116 11.49 -1.82 -12.15
C ALA A 116 11.10 -1.12 -10.83
N ILE A 117 10.28 -0.07 -10.91
CA ILE A 117 9.79 0.68 -9.75
C ILE A 117 8.89 -0.22 -8.89
N GLU A 118 7.98 -1.00 -9.48
CA GLU A 118 7.11 -1.92 -8.74
C GLU A 118 7.93 -2.93 -7.94
N ALA A 119 8.93 -3.55 -8.57
CA ALA A 119 9.79 -4.54 -7.91
C ALA A 119 10.49 -3.97 -6.66
N GLU A 120 11.00 -2.73 -6.74
CA GLU A 120 11.64 -2.05 -5.62
C GLU A 120 10.64 -1.65 -4.52
N ILE A 121 9.46 -1.20 -4.88
CA ILE A 121 8.38 -0.84 -3.95
C ILE A 121 7.91 -2.09 -3.20
N ARG A 122 7.66 -3.17 -3.90
CA ARG A 122 7.24 -4.46 -3.34
C ARG A 122 8.31 -5.08 -2.44
N ALA A 123 9.58 -5.01 -2.82
CA ALA A 123 10.70 -5.49 -1.98
C ALA A 123 10.78 -4.75 -0.63
N ARG A 124 10.23 -3.53 -0.54
CA ARG A 124 10.15 -2.73 0.70
C ARG A 124 8.82 -2.88 1.44
N GLY A 125 7.95 -3.79 1.02
CA GLY A 125 6.67 -4.07 1.67
C GLY A 125 5.57 -3.05 1.38
N TYR A 126 5.71 -2.23 0.33
CA TYR A 126 4.69 -1.30 -0.14
C TYR A 126 3.97 -1.84 -1.37
N PHE A 127 2.81 -1.28 -1.66
CA PHE A 127 2.08 -1.50 -2.91
C PHE A 127 2.22 -0.31 -3.84
N LEU A 128 2.39 -0.58 -5.14
CA LEU A 128 2.36 0.46 -6.16
C LEU A 128 0.92 0.73 -6.60
N MET A 129 0.48 1.99 -6.53
CA MET A 129 -0.76 2.45 -7.15
C MET A 129 -0.43 3.33 -8.34
N LEU A 130 -0.70 2.80 -9.54
CA LEU A 130 -0.44 3.52 -10.79
C LEU A 130 -1.70 4.28 -11.23
N TYR A 131 -1.53 5.54 -11.59
CA TYR A 131 -2.56 6.35 -12.19
C TYR A 131 -2.02 7.17 -13.38
N ILE A 132 -2.74 7.14 -14.49
CA ILE A 132 -2.37 7.80 -15.73
C ILE A 132 -3.50 8.73 -16.15
N SER A 133 -3.22 10.02 -16.34
CA SER A 133 -4.18 10.99 -16.84
C SER A 133 -3.47 12.15 -17.54
N ASP A 134 -4.16 12.85 -18.42
CA ASP A 134 -3.71 14.11 -18.99
C ASP A 134 -4.08 15.33 -18.11
N ASP A 135 -4.96 15.13 -17.09
CA ASP A 135 -5.39 16.15 -16.14
C ASP A 135 -4.75 15.99 -14.76
N VAL A 136 -3.92 16.96 -14.37
CA VAL A 136 -3.27 17.01 -13.06
C VAL A 136 -4.27 17.11 -11.91
N ASN A 137 -5.42 17.75 -12.09
CA ASN A 137 -6.42 17.83 -11.02
C ASN A 137 -7.03 16.46 -10.74
N GLU A 138 -7.23 15.66 -11.79
CA GLU A 138 -7.69 14.30 -11.67
C GLU A 138 -6.65 13.43 -10.95
N LEU A 139 -5.37 13.49 -11.33
CA LEU A 139 -4.27 12.84 -10.64
C LEU A 139 -4.26 13.19 -9.15
N MET A 140 -4.40 14.47 -8.81
CA MET A 140 -4.41 14.93 -7.41
C MET A 140 -5.62 14.43 -6.62
N ARG A 141 -6.78 14.32 -7.24
CA ARG A 141 -7.97 13.77 -6.60
C ARG A 141 -7.74 12.31 -6.18
N TYR A 142 -7.15 11.49 -7.07
CA TYR A 142 -6.81 10.10 -6.75
C TYR A 142 -5.78 9.97 -5.63
N VAL A 143 -4.69 10.71 -5.74
CA VAL A 143 -3.62 10.73 -4.72
C VAL A 143 -4.19 11.08 -3.34
N SER A 144 -5.07 12.07 -3.27
CA SER A 144 -5.69 12.50 -2.01
C SER A 144 -6.69 11.47 -1.48
N THR A 145 -7.46 10.83 -2.36
CA THR A 145 -8.46 9.83 -1.96
C THR A 145 -7.81 8.61 -1.31
N TRP A 146 -6.69 8.13 -1.83
CA TRP A 146 -6.00 6.94 -1.34
C TRP A 146 -4.96 7.21 -0.25
N ASN A 147 -4.74 8.49 0.08
CA ASN A 147 -3.81 8.90 1.14
C ASN A 147 -2.42 8.24 1.03
N VAL A 148 -1.89 8.14 -0.19
CA VAL A 148 -0.60 7.46 -0.46
C VAL A 148 0.53 8.01 0.41
N ASP A 149 1.50 7.16 0.78
CA ASP A 149 2.59 7.52 1.70
C ASP A 149 3.75 8.23 1.01
N GLY A 150 3.90 8.03 -0.28
CA GLY A 150 4.85 8.71 -1.14
C GLY A 150 4.32 8.82 -2.56
N LEU A 151 4.88 9.70 -3.36
CA LEU A 151 4.43 9.98 -4.71
C LEU A 151 5.61 10.01 -5.69
N ILE A 152 5.49 9.25 -6.77
CA ILE A 152 6.39 9.29 -7.91
C ILE A 152 5.64 9.96 -9.05
N LEU A 153 6.25 10.95 -9.65
CA LEU A 153 5.66 11.81 -10.67
C LEU A 153 6.46 11.71 -11.97
N LEU A 154 5.79 11.41 -13.08
CA LEU A 154 6.40 11.30 -14.39
C LEU A 154 5.63 12.14 -15.42
N GLY A 155 6.34 12.82 -16.29
CA GLY A 155 5.75 13.68 -17.34
C GLY A 155 5.18 15.00 -16.82
N MET A 156 5.57 15.45 -15.63
CA MET A 156 5.11 16.70 -15.05
C MET A 156 5.93 17.88 -15.56
N ILE A 157 5.24 18.97 -15.87
CA ILE A 157 5.87 20.27 -16.09
C ILE A 157 5.92 21.05 -14.77
N HIS A 158 6.68 22.15 -14.77
CA HIS A 158 6.91 22.95 -13.55
C HIS A 158 5.62 23.36 -12.83
N ASP A 159 4.65 23.90 -13.56
CA ASP A 159 3.39 24.39 -12.98
C ASP A 159 2.56 23.24 -12.38
N ASP A 160 2.59 22.08 -12.99
CA ASP A 160 1.92 20.87 -12.46
C ASP A 160 2.50 20.49 -11.11
N PHE A 161 3.84 20.46 -11.02
CA PHE A 161 4.52 20.11 -9.79
C PHE A 161 4.23 21.11 -8.67
N ALA A 162 4.29 22.40 -8.94
CA ALA A 162 3.96 23.44 -7.97
C ALA A 162 2.53 23.27 -7.40
N ARG A 163 1.56 22.97 -8.27
CA ARG A 163 0.17 22.69 -7.87
C ARG A 163 0.05 21.44 -7.02
N ILE A 164 0.77 20.36 -7.37
CA ILE A 164 0.79 19.12 -6.60
C ILE A 164 1.39 19.39 -5.22
N LYS A 165 2.56 20.01 -5.16
CA LYS A 165 3.28 20.26 -3.91
C LYS A 165 2.53 21.20 -2.96
N SER A 166 1.73 22.12 -3.48
CA SER A 166 0.88 22.98 -2.66
C SER A 166 -0.13 22.19 -1.81
N LYS A 167 -0.63 21.07 -2.30
CA LYS A 167 -1.66 20.24 -1.69
C LYS A 167 -1.10 18.97 -1.04
N TYR A 168 -0.06 18.37 -1.63
CA TYR A 168 0.53 17.12 -1.17
C TYR A 168 1.83 17.39 -0.40
N LYS A 169 1.83 17.09 0.92
CA LYS A 169 2.94 17.42 1.84
C LYS A 169 3.87 16.25 2.16
N LYS A 170 3.52 15.04 1.72
CA LYS A 170 4.36 13.85 1.91
C LYS A 170 5.50 13.81 0.89
N PRO A 171 6.47 12.89 1.00
CA PRO A 171 7.58 12.78 0.06
C PRO A 171 7.13 12.61 -1.39
N ALA A 172 7.77 13.32 -2.30
CA ALA A 172 7.53 13.22 -3.73
C ALA A 172 8.84 13.22 -4.51
N VAL A 173 8.92 12.35 -5.51
CA VAL A 173 10.05 12.22 -6.44
C VAL A 173 9.53 12.47 -7.85
N LEU A 174 10.26 13.26 -8.62
CA LEU A 174 9.99 13.46 -10.04
C LEU A 174 10.93 12.57 -10.85
N ILE A 175 10.43 12.05 -11.95
CA ILE A 175 11.26 11.37 -12.95
C ILE A 175 11.28 12.22 -14.21
N ASP A 176 12.50 12.52 -14.64
CA ASP A 176 12.79 13.22 -15.90
C ASP A 176 11.96 14.50 -16.08
N SER A 177 11.94 15.31 -15.02
CA SER A 177 11.17 16.56 -14.96
C SER A 177 12.11 17.75 -14.79
N TYR A 178 12.01 18.70 -15.69
CA TYR A 178 12.82 19.92 -15.66
C TYR A 178 12.11 21.01 -14.84
N ALA A 179 12.09 20.84 -13.52
CA ALA A 179 11.63 21.91 -12.63
C ALA A 179 12.75 22.93 -12.40
N PRO A 180 12.45 24.23 -12.25
CA PRO A 180 13.46 25.22 -11.94
C PRO A 180 14.21 24.91 -10.65
N ARG A 181 15.52 25.17 -10.63
CA ARG A 181 16.43 24.90 -9.51
C ARG A 181 16.07 25.62 -8.20
N ASN A 182 15.15 26.58 -8.24
CA ASN A 182 14.70 27.38 -7.11
C ASN A 182 13.48 26.81 -6.35
N VAL A 183 12.96 25.64 -6.76
CA VAL A 183 11.88 24.96 -6.02
C VAL A 183 12.52 24.05 -5.00
N ALA A 184 12.38 24.39 -3.70
CA ALA A 184 12.88 23.57 -2.62
C ALA A 184 12.03 22.28 -2.42
N ASP A 185 12.64 21.26 -1.79
CA ASP A 185 11.98 20.02 -1.32
C ASP A 185 11.45 19.04 -2.38
N TYR A 186 12.17 18.82 -3.46
CA TYR A 186 11.92 17.66 -4.33
C TYR A 186 13.20 16.97 -4.75
N VAL A 187 13.07 15.69 -5.07
CA VAL A 187 14.13 14.90 -5.71
C VAL A 187 13.71 14.69 -7.15
N ASN A 188 14.58 15.04 -8.10
CA ASN A 188 14.41 14.68 -9.50
C ASN A 188 15.43 13.60 -9.87
N VAL A 189 14.95 12.53 -10.47
CA VAL A 189 15.75 11.46 -11.04
C VAL A 189 15.64 11.57 -12.56
N GLY A 190 16.73 11.88 -13.23
CA GLY A 190 16.72 12.10 -14.67
C GLY A 190 18.12 12.02 -15.27
N LEU A 191 18.20 12.18 -16.56
CA LEU A 191 19.45 12.26 -17.29
C LEU A 191 20.01 13.70 -17.23
N ASP A 192 21.32 13.83 -17.36
CA ASP A 192 21.97 15.14 -17.56
C ASP A 192 21.99 15.49 -19.07
N ASP A 193 20.79 15.69 -19.60
CA ASP A 193 20.60 15.91 -21.03
C ASP A 193 21.27 17.18 -21.53
N GLU A 194 21.35 18.24 -20.70
CA GLU A 194 21.98 19.50 -21.05
C GLU A 194 23.48 19.28 -21.30
N GLN A 195 24.18 18.61 -20.39
CA GLN A 195 25.59 18.30 -20.54
C GLN A 195 25.85 17.34 -21.70
N ALA A 196 25.00 16.29 -21.82
CA ALA A 196 25.13 15.30 -22.90
C ALA A 196 24.94 15.96 -24.29
N CYS A 197 23.94 16.84 -24.44
CA CYS A 197 23.73 17.60 -25.67
C CYS A 197 24.88 18.56 -25.97
N TYR A 198 25.41 19.25 -24.96
CA TYR A 198 26.56 20.13 -25.12
C TYR A 198 27.81 19.36 -25.60
N ASP A 199 28.13 18.24 -24.96
CA ASP A 199 29.27 17.41 -25.33
C ASP A 199 29.14 16.84 -26.74
N MET A 200 27.94 16.40 -27.14
CA MET A 200 27.66 15.94 -28.48
C MET A 200 27.85 17.07 -29.51
N ALA A 201 27.27 18.26 -29.27
CA ALA A 201 27.39 19.39 -30.16
C ALA A 201 28.86 19.82 -30.31
N LYS A 202 29.59 19.88 -29.20
CA LYS A 202 31.03 20.19 -29.19
C LYS A 202 31.82 19.18 -30.01
N TYR A 203 31.59 17.90 -29.82
CA TYR A 203 32.26 16.85 -30.61
C TYR A 203 32.01 17.01 -32.12
N LEU A 204 30.78 17.30 -32.54
CA LEU A 204 30.44 17.49 -33.95
C LEU A 204 31.04 18.76 -34.56
N LEU A 205 31.32 19.76 -33.74
CA LEU A 205 31.93 21.03 -34.24
C LEU A 205 33.46 20.94 -34.30
N GLU A 206 34.09 20.08 -33.53
CA GLU A 206 35.55 19.90 -33.44
C GLU A 206 36.08 18.83 -34.41
N ASN A 207 35.21 18.01 -35.04
CA ASN A 207 35.55 16.93 -35.98
C ASN A 207 34.77 17.04 -37.28
#